data_8041d232183d9ade1847aebfd2e14337
#
_entry.id   8041d232183d9ade1847aebfd2e14337
#
_cell.length_a   1.000
_cell.length_b   1.000
_cell.length_c   1.000
_cell.angle_alpha   90.00
_cell.angle_beta   90.00
_cell.angle_gamma   90.00
#
_symmetry.space_group_name_H-M   'P 1'
#
loop_
_entity.id
_entity.type
_entity.pdbx_description
1 polymer ?
#
loop_
_entity_poly.entity_id
_entity_poly.type
_entity_poly.pdbx_seq_one_letter_code
_entity_poly.pdbx_strand_id
1 'polypeptide(L)'
;SVAAGLSIDTLSRYLGGTRRIVRTMPNTPGKIGLGVSGMFAGAEVSEADRAAADRIMRSVGLTVWLDDEDKLHNITGISGSGPAYVFYLLGALQAAAQAQGFDEEDARALSLATFKGAVALAEQSGEDFAKLQQNVTSKGGTTHEAIETFKSCHVAEAIAQGVEACVKRSQEMAQQYKVV
;
A
#
# COMPACT_ATOMS: atom_id res chain seq x y z
N SER A 1 -8.23 -10.60 -13.53
CA SER A 1 -7.00 -10.07 -14.14
C SER A 1 -6.17 -9.29 -13.13
N VAL A 2 -4.88 -9.55 -13.11
CA VAL A 2 -3.88 -8.80 -12.31
C VAL A 2 -3.06 -7.83 -13.19
N ALA A 3 -3.46 -7.64 -14.44
CA ALA A 3 -2.73 -6.81 -15.39
C ALA A 3 -2.91 -5.31 -15.04
N ALA A 4 -1.82 -4.67 -14.61
CA ALA A 4 -1.81 -3.25 -14.32
C ALA A 4 -2.08 -2.43 -15.60
N GLY A 5 -2.85 -1.34 -15.47
CA GLY A 5 -3.12 -0.42 -16.57
C GLY A 5 -4.14 -0.87 -17.61
N LEU A 6 -4.60 -2.13 -17.59
CA LEU A 6 -5.62 -2.61 -18.55
C LEU A 6 -7.02 -2.48 -17.94
N SER A 7 -7.88 -1.65 -18.55
CA SER A 7 -9.28 -1.50 -18.14
C SER A 7 -10.11 -2.73 -18.53
N ILE A 8 -11.29 -2.88 -17.91
CA ILE A 8 -12.27 -3.92 -18.31
C ILE A 8 -12.61 -3.79 -19.80
N ASP A 9 -12.76 -2.59 -20.32
CA ASP A 9 -13.03 -2.37 -21.75
C ASP A 9 -11.89 -2.88 -22.64
N THR A 10 -10.65 -2.58 -22.27
CA THR A 10 -9.48 -3.08 -22.98
C THR A 10 -9.36 -4.61 -22.91
N LEU A 11 -9.51 -5.17 -21.70
CA LEU A 11 -9.49 -6.62 -21.49
C LEU A 11 -10.61 -7.33 -22.24
N SER A 12 -11.83 -6.77 -22.25
CA SER A 12 -12.97 -7.31 -22.97
C SER A 12 -12.70 -7.44 -24.46
N ARG A 13 -12.10 -6.42 -25.08
CA ARG A 13 -11.70 -6.47 -26.50
C ARG A 13 -10.74 -7.62 -26.79
N TYR A 14 -9.74 -7.82 -25.94
CA TYR A 14 -8.78 -8.92 -26.10
C TYR A 14 -9.38 -10.30 -25.84
N LEU A 15 -10.44 -10.38 -25.03
CA LEU A 15 -11.07 -11.63 -24.61
C LEU A 15 -12.38 -11.94 -25.37
N GLY A 16 -12.55 -11.41 -26.59
CA GLY A 16 -13.68 -11.72 -27.43
C GLY A 16 -15.01 -11.10 -26.99
N GLY A 17 -14.95 -9.96 -26.28
CA GLY A 17 -16.13 -9.16 -25.90
C GLY A 17 -16.71 -9.49 -24.52
N THR A 18 -16.19 -10.47 -23.79
CA THR A 18 -16.69 -10.76 -22.43
C THR A 18 -16.42 -9.61 -21.48
N ARG A 19 -17.41 -9.25 -20.66
CA ARG A 19 -17.29 -8.27 -19.56
C ARG A 19 -17.35 -8.92 -18.18
N ARG A 20 -17.41 -10.27 -18.12
CA ARG A 20 -17.30 -11.05 -16.86
C ARG A 20 -15.86 -11.06 -16.37
N ILE A 21 -15.37 -9.89 -15.97
CA ILE A 21 -13.97 -9.67 -15.59
C ILE A 21 -13.94 -9.05 -14.20
N VAL A 22 -13.17 -9.67 -13.29
CA VAL A 22 -12.74 -9.05 -12.04
C VAL A 22 -11.30 -8.58 -12.23
N ARG A 23 -11.07 -7.29 -12.06
CA ARG A 23 -9.73 -6.72 -11.97
C ARG A 23 -9.23 -6.78 -10.53
N THR A 24 -7.97 -7.15 -10.37
CA THR A 24 -7.33 -7.17 -9.06
C THR A 24 -5.97 -6.47 -9.11
N MET A 25 -5.66 -5.70 -8.08
CA MET A 25 -4.37 -5.06 -7.89
C MET A 25 -3.76 -5.57 -6.57
N PRO A 26 -3.04 -6.70 -6.61
CA PRO A 26 -2.32 -7.23 -5.47
C PRO A 26 -1.00 -6.49 -5.24
N ASN A 27 -0.33 -6.82 -4.13
CA ASN A 27 1.02 -6.35 -3.83
C ASN A 27 1.96 -7.50 -3.41
N THR A 28 3.26 -7.21 -3.35
CA THR A 28 4.30 -8.22 -3.12
C THR A 28 4.23 -8.95 -1.78
N PRO A 29 3.74 -8.41 -0.65
CA PRO A 29 3.56 -9.15 0.59
C PRO A 29 2.58 -10.34 0.48
N GLY A 30 1.77 -10.40 -0.58
CA GLY A 30 0.94 -11.57 -0.88
C GLY A 30 1.73 -12.88 -0.99
N LYS A 31 3.03 -12.82 -1.31
CA LYS A 31 3.92 -14.01 -1.34
C LYS A 31 4.04 -14.71 0.02
N ILE A 32 3.77 -14.01 1.10
CA ILE A 32 3.81 -14.51 2.48
C ILE A 32 2.44 -14.43 3.18
N GLY A 33 1.35 -14.28 2.41
CA GLY A 33 -0.01 -14.22 2.94
C GLY A 33 -0.40 -12.90 3.61
N LEU A 34 0.41 -11.85 3.49
CA LEU A 34 0.21 -10.52 4.09
C LEU A 34 -0.03 -9.45 3.01
N GLY A 35 -0.56 -9.85 1.88
CA GLY A 35 -0.86 -8.95 0.78
C GLY A 35 -2.09 -8.08 1.00
N VAL A 36 -2.23 -7.08 0.15
CA VAL A 36 -3.47 -6.32 -0.02
C VAL A 36 -3.83 -6.35 -1.50
N SER A 37 -5.08 -6.65 -1.81
CA SER A 37 -5.60 -6.70 -3.18
C SER A 37 -6.80 -5.78 -3.32
N GLY A 38 -6.67 -4.70 -4.07
CA GLY A 38 -7.82 -3.94 -4.54
C GLY A 38 -8.54 -4.73 -5.63
N MET A 39 -9.87 -4.77 -5.58
CA MET A 39 -10.70 -5.57 -6.49
C MET A 39 -11.83 -4.73 -7.06
N PHE A 40 -12.07 -4.85 -8.36
CA PHE A 40 -13.20 -4.24 -9.04
C PHE A 40 -13.85 -5.26 -9.98
N ALA A 41 -15.18 -5.36 -9.92
CA ALA A 41 -15.95 -6.29 -10.74
C ALA A 41 -16.69 -5.54 -11.86
N GLY A 42 -16.57 -6.02 -13.09
CA GLY A 42 -17.37 -5.56 -14.21
C GLY A 42 -18.88 -5.82 -14.00
N ALA A 43 -19.73 -5.08 -14.69
CA ALA A 43 -21.18 -5.13 -14.50
C ALA A 43 -21.81 -6.51 -14.78
N GLU A 44 -21.16 -7.36 -15.57
CA GLU A 44 -21.62 -8.72 -15.90
C GLU A 44 -21.09 -9.81 -14.98
N VAL A 45 -20.32 -9.44 -13.94
CA VAL A 45 -19.78 -10.37 -12.94
C VAL A 45 -20.90 -10.74 -11.97
N SER A 46 -21.21 -12.03 -11.88
CA SER A 46 -22.20 -12.52 -10.93
C SER A 46 -21.66 -12.47 -9.49
N GLU A 47 -22.59 -12.48 -8.50
CA GLU A 47 -22.19 -12.58 -7.10
C GLU A 47 -21.39 -13.86 -6.80
N ALA A 48 -21.68 -14.97 -7.48
CA ALA A 48 -20.93 -16.21 -7.34
C ALA A 48 -19.49 -16.07 -7.87
N ASP A 49 -19.29 -15.39 -9.02
CA ASP A 49 -17.97 -15.11 -9.57
C ASP A 49 -17.19 -14.13 -8.67
N ARG A 50 -17.88 -13.10 -8.15
CA ARG A 50 -17.32 -12.15 -7.19
C ARG A 50 -16.82 -12.85 -5.93
N ALA A 51 -17.66 -13.71 -5.34
CA ALA A 51 -17.30 -14.51 -4.17
C ALA A 51 -16.15 -15.48 -4.45
N ALA A 52 -16.09 -16.08 -5.65
CA ALA A 52 -14.98 -16.96 -6.04
C ALA A 52 -13.66 -16.16 -6.15
N ALA A 53 -13.69 -15.00 -6.80
CA ALA A 53 -12.51 -14.12 -6.91
C ALA A 53 -12.04 -13.65 -5.52
N ASP A 54 -12.97 -13.27 -4.63
CA ASP A 54 -12.67 -12.86 -3.26
C ASP A 54 -11.96 -13.98 -2.48
N ARG A 55 -12.47 -15.21 -2.52
CA ARG A 55 -11.84 -16.35 -1.85
C ARG A 55 -10.42 -16.61 -2.35
N ILE A 56 -10.19 -16.49 -3.66
CA ILE A 56 -8.85 -16.66 -4.25
C ILE A 56 -7.92 -15.59 -3.72
N MET A 57 -8.32 -14.32 -3.73
CA MET A 57 -7.44 -13.22 -3.33
C MET A 57 -7.23 -13.16 -1.82
N ARG A 58 -8.23 -13.56 -1.01
CA ARG A 58 -8.08 -13.69 0.45
C ARG A 58 -7.05 -14.73 0.87
N SER A 59 -6.72 -15.71 0.02
CA SER A 59 -5.67 -16.68 0.34
C SER A 59 -4.26 -16.05 0.40
N VAL A 60 -4.09 -14.85 -0.14
CA VAL A 60 -2.82 -14.12 -0.15
C VAL A 60 -2.85 -12.83 0.67
N GLY A 61 -3.97 -12.51 1.33
CA GLY A 61 -4.09 -11.35 2.23
C GLY A 61 -5.46 -10.68 2.24
N LEU A 62 -5.48 -9.40 2.59
CA LEU A 62 -6.67 -8.57 2.64
C LEU A 62 -7.21 -8.26 1.24
N THR A 63 -8.54 -8.30 1.07
CA THR A 63 -9.22 -7.83 -0.14
C THR A 63 -10.02 -6.57 0.15
N VAL A 64 -9.96 -5.60 -0.76
CA VAL A 64 -10.72 -4.35 -0.71
C VAL A 64 -11.50 -4.21 -2.00
N TRP A 65 -12.84 -4.33 -1.92
CA TRP A 65 -13.71 -4.14 -3.07
C TRP A 65 -13.97 -2.66 -3.33
N LEU A 66 -13.83 -2.27 -4.59
CA LEU A 66 -13.98 -0.91 -5.06
C LEU A 66 -15.31 -0.76 -5.81
N ASP A 67 -15.91 0.40 -5.70
CA ASP A 67 -17.16 0.82 -6.37
C ASP A 67 -16.90 1.45 -7.74
N ASP A 68 -15.63 1.83 -8.02
CA ASP A 68 -15.17 2.46 -9.26
C ASP A 68 -13.87 1.81 -9.74
N GLU A 69 -13.77 1.54 -11.05
CA GLU A 69 -12.59 0.96 -11.67
C GLU A 69 -11.35 1.86 -11.53
N ASP A 70 -11.52 3.18 -11.62
CA ASP A 70 -10.43 4.15 -11.54
C ASP A 70 -9.77 4.18 -10.15
N LYS A 71 -10.49 3.77 -9.10
CA LYS A 71 -9.92 3.60 -7.75
C LYS A 71 -8.80 2.55 -7.68
N LEU A 72 -8.67 1.67 -8.68
CA LEU A 72 -7.51 0.77 -8.78
C LEU A 72 -6.18 1.53 -8.94
N HIS A 73 -6.20 2.75 -9.51
CA HIS A 73 -5.02 3.62 -9.52
C HIS A 73 -4.66 4.11 -8.11
N ASN A 74 -5.69 4.45 -7.31
CA ASN A 74 -5.48 4.86 -5.92
C ASN A 74 -4.93 3.70 -5.08
N ILE A 75 -5.47 2.50 -5.24
CA ILE A 75 -4.93 1.27 -4.62
C ILE A 75 -3.48 1.04 -5.04
N THR A 76 -3.13 1.27 -6.31
CA THR A 76 -1.75 1.17 -6.77
C THR A 76 -0.84 2.13 -5.99
N GLY A 77 -1.27 3.39 -5.81
CA GLY A 77 -0.52 4.40 -5.05
C GLY A 77 -0.39 4.10 -3.56
N ILE A 78 -1.37 3.45 -2.94
CA ILE A 78 -1.38 3.17 -1.50
C ILE A 78 -0.75 1.82 -1.19
N SER A 79 -1.33 0.72 -1.68
CA SER A 79 -0.92 -0.63 -1.30
C SER A 79 -0.08 -1.33 -2.36
N GLY A 80 -0.27 -1.04 -3.65
CA GLY A 80 0.53 -1.62 -4.72
C GLY A 80 2.01 -1.24 -4.59
N SER A 81 2.28 0.05 -4.47
CA SER A 81 3.62 0.63 -4.30
C SER A 81 4.02 0.78 -2.83
N GLY A 82 3.08 0.71 -1.90
CA GLY A 82 3.29 0.88 -0.46
C GLY A 82 4.44 0.08 0.14
N PRO A 83 4.66 -1.19 -0.23
CA PRO A 83 5.82 -1.94 0.27
C PRO A 83 7.16 -1.24 -0.03
N ALA A 84 7.30 -0.58 -1.19
CA ALA A 84 8.50 0.18 -1.51
C ALA A 84 8.69 1.40 -0.58
N TYR A 85 7.60 2.05 -0.18
CA TYR A 85 7.66 3.16 0.78
C TYR A 85 8.13 2.68 2.16
N VAL A 86 7.60 1.52 2.60
CA VAL A 86 8.04 0.91 3.87
C VAL A 86 9.51 0.54 3.82
N PHE A 87 10.00 -0.04 2.71
CA PHE A 87 11.43 -0.35 2.55
C PHE A 87 12.29 0.90 2.52
N TYR A 88 11.83 1.99 1.90
CA TYR A 88 12.51 3.28 1.91
C TYR A 88 12.64 3.83 3.34
N LEU A 89 11.55 3.81 4.11
CA LEU A 89 11.54 4.28 5.51
C LEU A 89 12.40 3.39 6.42
N LEU A 90 12.36 2.06 6.24
CA LEU A 90 13.23 1.12 6.93
C LEU A 90 14.70 1.40 6.64
N GLY A 91 15.05 1.64 5.37
CA GLY A 91 16.41 2.00 4.97
C GLY A 91 16.87 3.32 5.60
N ALA A 92 15.99 4.32 5.64
CA ALA A 92 16.29 5.61 6.28
C ALA A 92 16.54 5.45 7.79
N LEU A 93 15.71 4.66 8.48
CA LEU A 93 15.89 4.39 9.91
C LEU A 93 17.16 3.58 10.18
N GLN A 94 17.47 2.58 9.35
CA GLN A 94 18.71 1.82 9.43
C GLN A 94 19.94 2.73 9.27
N ALA A 95 19.93 3.61 8.27
CA ALA A 95 21.03 4.56 8.05
C ALA A 95 21.20 5.53 9.24
N ALA A 96 20.08 5.99 9.83
CA ALA A 96 20.11 6.81 11.02
C ALA A 96 20.70 6.06 12.22
N ALA A 97 20.37 4.78 12.42
CA ALA A 97 20.94 3.96 13.49
C ALA A 97 22.45 3.77 13.29
N GLN A 98 22.91 3.52 12.07
CA GLN A 98 24.34 3.45 11.78
C GLN A 98 25.08 4.78 12.08
N ALA A 99 24.45 5.90 11.78
CA ALA A 99 24.99 7.22 12.14
C ALA A 99 25.06 7.46 13.67
N GLN A 100 24.29 6.71 14.47
CA GLN A 100 24.38 6.70 15.94
C GLN A 100 25.41 5.69 16.47
N GLY A 101 26.12 4.98 15.59
CA GLY A 101 27.22 4.08 15.97
C GLY A 101 26.83 2.60 16.07
N PHE A 102 25.62 2.21 15.68
CA PHE A 102 25.26 0.80 15.55
C PHE A 102 25.90 0.21 14.30
N ASP A 103 26.33 -1.04 14.36
CA ASP A 103 26.77 -1.77 13.17
C ASP A 103 25.59 -2.07 12.24
N GLU A 104 25.89 -2.63 11.05
CA GLU A 104 24.88 -2.88 10.03
C GLU A 104 23.82 -3.91 10.48
N GLU A 105 24.25 -4.95 11.20
CA GLU A 105 23.38 -6.03 11.66
C GLU A 105 22.41 -5.51 12.73
N ASP A 106 22.92 -4.83 13.74
CA ASP A 106 22.14 -4.22 14.80
C ASP A 106 21.20 -3.12 14.27
N ALA A 107 21.69 -2.23 13.41
CA ALA A 107 20.88 -1.17 12.80
C ALA A 107 19.71 -1.74 12.02
N ARG A 108 19.93 -2.81 11.24
CA ARG A 108 18.88 -3.52 10.53
C ARG A 108 17.87 -4.17 11.48
N ALA A 109 18.35 -4.88 12.49
CA ALA A 109 17.51 -5.58 13.47
C ALA A 109 16.63 -4.59 14.24
N LEU A 110 17.18 -3.49 14.73
CA LEU A 110 16.47 -2.41 15.43
C LEU A 110 15.37 -1.82 14.56
N SER A 111 15.66 -1.50 13.29
CA SER A 111 14.70 -0.91 12.37
C SER A 111 13.54 -1.87 12.09
N LEU A 112 13.80 -3.12 11.78
CA LEU A 112 12.78 -4.13 11.52
C LEU A 112 11.91 -4.40 12.76
N ALA A 113 12.52 -4.57 13.94
CA ALA A 113 11.80 -4.84 15.18
C ALA A 113 10.89 -3.67 15.56
N THR A 114 11.37 -2.43 15.38
CA THR A 114 10.61 -1.21 15.70
C THR A 114 9.35 -1.11 14.81
N PHE A 115 9.49 -1.24 13.49
CA PHE A 115 8.34 -1.21 12.57
C PHE A 115 7.37 -2.35 12.86
N LYS A 116 7.87 -3.59 13.00
CA LYS A 116 7.04 -4.75 13.30
C LYS A 116 6.27 -4.58 14.60
N GLY A 117 6.92 -4.11 15.66
CA GLY A 117 6.29 -3.92 16.96
C GLY A 117 5.24 -2.82 16.94
N ALA A 118 5.52 -1.69 16.28
CA ALA A 118 4.57 -0.59 16.15
C ALA A 118 3.31 -0.98 15.35
N VAL A 119 3.48 -1.70 14.23
CA VAL A 119 2.35 -2.20 13.43
C VAL A 119 1.52 -3.20 14.23
N ALA A 120 2.15 -4.18 14.88
CA ALA A 120 1.43 -5.18 15.68
C ALA A 120 0.67 -4.53 16.85
N LEU A 121 1.25 -3.52 17.50
CA LEU A 121 0.57 -2.77 18.56
C LEU A 121 -0.66 -2.02 18.02
N ALA A 122 -0.54 -1.40 16.87
CA ALA A 122 -1.65 -0.69 16.22
C ALA A 122 -2.80 -1.66 15.84
N GLU A 123 -2.47 -2.83 15.29
CA GLU A 123 -3.46 -3.86 14.98
C GLU A 123 -4.19 -4.38 16.23
N GLN A 124 -3.46 -4.64 17.31
CA GLN A 124 -4.01 -5.20 18.54
C GLN A 124 -4.85 -4.20 19.34
N SER A 125 -4.45 -2.94 19.37
CA SER A 125 -5.16 -1.91 20.14
C SER A 125 -6.43 -1.42 19.46
N GLY A 126 -6.43 -1.36 18.13
CA GLY A 126 -7.50 -0.73 17.34
C GLY A 126 -7.64 0.78 17.55
N GLU A 127 -6.67 1.41 18.24
CA GLU A 127 -6.65 2.86 18.48
C GLU A 127 -6.21 3.63 17.21
N ASP A 128 -6.65 4.89 17.11
CA ASP A 128 -6.21 5.79 16.06
C ASP A 128 -4.70 6.03 16.11
N PHE A 129 -4.04 6.11 14.95
CA PHE A 129 -2.60 6.32 14.86
C PHE A 129 -2.14 7.60 15.56
N ALA A 130 -2.94 8.68 15.54
CA ALA A 130 -2.63 9.91 16.25
C ALA A 130 -2.61 9.69 17.76
N LYS A 131 -3.54 8.86 18.29
CA LYS A 131 -3.58 8.51 19.72
C LYS A 131 -2.39 7.65 20.10
N LEU A 132 -2.04 6.64 19.30
CA LEU A 132 -0.86 5.80 19.52
C LEU A 132 0.43 6.63 19.54
N GLN A 133 0.58 7.56 18.58
CA GLN A 133 1.71 8.50 18.56
C GLN A 133 1.74 9.35 19.85
N GLN A 134 0.61 9.91 20.26
CA GLN A 134 0.52 10.71 21.49
C GLN A 134 0.94 9.92 22.74
N ASN A 135 0.55 8.64 22.83
CA ASN A 135 0.85 7.79 24.00
C ASN A 135 2.36 7.56 24.18
N VAL A 136 3.16 7.67 23.12
CA VAL A 136 4.63 7.53 23.16
C VAL A 136 5.36 8.87 22.99
N THR A 137 4.63 10.01 23.03
CA THR A 137 5.20 11.36 22.84
C THR A 137 4.91 12.22 24.06
N SER A 138 5.81 12.22 25.04
CA SER A 138 5.71 13.13 26.19
C SER A 138 6.15 14.55 25.80
N LYS A 139 5.48 15.56 26.36
CA LYS A 139 5.82 16.98 26.11
C LYS A 139 7.27 17.27 26.50
N GLY A 140 8.06 17.79 25.57
CA GLY A 140 9.49 18.09 25.74
C GLY A 140 10.38 16.85 25.87
N GLY A 141 9.88 15.65 25.59
CA GLY A 141 10.65 14.42 25.55
C GLY A 141 11.38 14.21 24.23
N THR A 142 12.22 13.19 24.15
CA THR A 142 13.03 12.87 22.95
C THR A 142 12.17 12.58 21.72
N THR A 143 11.06 11.87 21.90
CA THR A 143 10.11 11.60 20.81
C THR A 143 9.45 12.88 20.32
N HIS A 144 9.14 13.82 21.22
CA HIS A 144 8.59 15.12 20.84
C HIS A 144 9.51 15.88 19.88
N GLU A 145 10.80 15.98 20.21
CA GLU A 145 11.79 16.65 19.36
C GLU A 145 11.91 16.00 17.96
N ALA A 146 11.88 14.67 17.91
CA ALA A 146 11.92 13.93 16.63
C ALA A 146 10.67 14.23 15.80
N ILE A 147 9.46 14.20 16.39
CA ILE A 147 8.20 14.45 15.66
C ILE A 147 8.13 15.91 15.18
N GLU A 148 8.54 16.89 15.99
CA GLU A 148 8.58 18.29 15.57
C GLU A 148 9.59 18.50 14.43
N THR A 149 10.71 17.80 14.43
CA THR A 149 11.67 17.80 13.31
C THR A 149 11.02 17.24 12.04
N PHE A 150 10.31 16.09 12.12
CA PHE A 150 9.63 15.52 10.94
C PHE A 150 8.54 16.45 10.39
N LYS A 151 7.80 17.13 11.27
CA LYS A 151 6.81 18.13 10.85
C LYS A 151 7.48 19.33 10.16
N SER A 152 8.57 19.87 10.71
CA SER A 152 9.30 20.98 10.10
C SER A 152 9.95 20.62 8.77
N CYS A 153 10.29 19.35 8.56
CA CYS A 153 10.77 18.80 7.29
C CYS A 153 9.63 18.37 6.34
N HIS A 154 8.38 18.62 6.67
CA HIS A 154 7.22 18.32 5.84
C HIS A 154 7.14 16.84 5.39
N VAL A 155 7.48 15.89 6.28
CA VAL A 155 7.53 14.46 5.94
C VAL A 155 6.16 13.93 5.53
N ALA A 156 5.08 14.34 6.20
CA ALA A 156 3.72 13.91 5.88
C ALA A 156 3.30 14.37 4.47
N GLU A 157 3.60 15.62 4.13
CA GLU A 157 3.35 16.19 2.82
C GLU A 157 4.17 15.52 1.73
N ALA A 158 5.43 15.20 2.01
CA ALA A 158 6.28 14.46 1.06
C ALA A 158 5.73 13.06 0.76
N ILE A 159 5.20 12.35 1.78
CA ILE A 159 4.53 11.06 1.58
C ILE A 159 3.30 11.23 0.71
N ALA A 160 2.44 12.23 0.99
CA ALA A 160 1.25 12.50 0.20
C ALA A 160 1.57 12.78 -1.27
N GLN A 161 2.57 13.64 -1.53
CA GLN A 161 3.05 13.96 -2.87
C GLN A 161 3.59 12.73 -3.61
N GLY A 162 4.32 11.86 -2.91
CA GLY A 162 4.83 10.60 -3.48
C GLY A 162 3.69 9.67 -3.91
N VAL A 163 2.66 9.53 -3.09
CA VAL A 163 1.45 8.76 -3.41
C VAL A 163 0.73 9.36 -4.63
N GLU A 164 0.54 10.68 -4.66
CA GLU A 164 -0.11 11.37 -5.78
C GLU A 164 0.65 11.17 -7.10
N ALA A 165 1.97 11.32 -7.07
CA ALA A 165 2.83 11.07 -8.24
C ALA A 165 2.70 9.63 -8.75
N CYS A 166 2.62 8.64 -7.84
CA CYS A 166 2.41 7.24 -8.19
C CYS A 166 1.04 7.01 -8.84
N VAL A 167 -0.03 7.57 -8.27
CA VAL A 167 -1.39 7.48 -8.84
C VAL A 167 -1.43 8.08 -10.24
N LYS A 168 -0.89 9.30 -10.40
CA LYS A 168 -0.80 9.97 -11.70
C LYS A 168 -0.05 9.13 -12.72
N ARG A 169 1.10 8.56 -12.33
CA ARG A 169 1.86 7.70 -13.23
C ARG A 169 1.10 6.43 -13.63
N SER A 170 0.36 5.84 -12.70
CA SER A 170 -0.51 4.70 -12.98
C SER A 170 -1.59 5.03 -14.00
N GLN A 171 -2.20 6.21 -13.91
CA GLN A 171 -3.18 6.70 -14.88
C GLN A 171 -2.56 6.95 -16.27
N GLU A 172 -1.39 7.59 -16.31
CA GLU A 172 -0.66 7.82 -17.57
C GLU A 172 -0.31 6.51 -18.27
N MET A 173 0.16 5.51 -17.52
CA MET A 173 0.45 4.18 -18.08
C MET A 173 -0.81 3.52 -18.65
N ALA A 174 -1.95 3.65 -17.99
CA ALA A 174 -3.22 3.10 -18.48
C ALA A 174 -3.65 3.75 -19.79
N GLN A 175 -3.37 5.04 -20.01
CA GLN A 175 -3.65 5.72 -21.29
C GLN A 175 -2.85 5.11 -22.45
N GLN A 176 -1.63 4.64 -22.21
CA GLN A 176 -0.77 4.04 -23.23
C GLN A 176 -1.33 2.69 -23.74
N TYR A 177 -2.13 2.01 -22.92
CA TYR A 177 -2.76 0.72 -23.27
C TYR A 177 -4.20 0.87 -23.77
N LYS A 178 -4.75 2.09 -23.86
CA LYS A 178 -6.02 2.31 -24.55
C LYS A 178 -5.80 2.04 -26.03
N VAL A 179 -6.29 0.89 -26.47
CA VAL A 179 -6.35 0.58 -27.92
C VAL A 179 -7.30 1.57 -28.55
N VAL A 180 -6.82 2.34 -29.51
CA VAL A 180 -7.59 3.23 -30.37
C VAL A 180 -8.58 2.41 -31.20
#